data_53db32d4e0242380e400faf9e6f78aa8
#
_entry.id   53db32d4e0242380e400faf9e6f78aa8
#
_cell.length_a   1.000
_cell.length_b   1.000
_cell.length_c   1.000
_cell.angle_alpha   90.00
_cell.angle_beta   90.00
_cell.angle_gamma   90.00
#
_symmetry.space_group_name_H-M   'P 1'
#
loop_
_entity.id
_entity.type
_entity.pdbx_description
1 polymer ?
#
loop_
_entity_poly.entity_id
_entity_poly.type
_entity_poly.pdbx_seq_one_letter_code
_entity_poly.pdbx_strand_id
1 'polypeptide(L)'
;MGHYHHLTVKTPMHICGSNAPIPYMDEGMQHARAEPFRQDLNAVSNLNAEGTKLAVETFQLLSLLLGPESRRKLQLLLKFMRRVRSKHGLRLSNNPKKTCQDTIVETFAEAILRPKFDFANYDEELCRKIVCFFVDHYDAIFIPPVNLRRVVEDKVKILILSFLRVQIS
;
A
#
# COMPACT_ATOMS: atom_id res chain seq x y z
N MET A 1 -8.91 43.07 -41.94
CA MET A 1 -7.68 42.45 -42.44
C MET A 1 -6.60 42.64 -41.38
N GLY A 2 -6.35 41.68 -40.53
CA GLY A 2 -5.34 41.74 -39.47
C GLY A 2 -4.47 40.47 -39.56
N HIS A 3 -3.22 40.64 -39.97
CA HIS A 3 -2.22 39.58 -40.06
C HIS A 3 -1.70 39.25 -38.67
N TYR A 4 -1.84 38.01 -38.22
CA TYR A 4 -1.16 37.47 -37.05
C TYR A 4 0.17 36.88 -37.47
N HIS A 5 1.27 37.48 -36.99
CA HIS A 5 2.61 36.97 -37.13
C HIS A 5 2.87 35.81 -36.15
N HIS A 6 3.24 34.69 -36.72
CA HIS A 6 3.67 33.48 -36.05
C HIS A 6 5.13 33.67 -35.60
N LEU A 7 5.37 33.82 -34.28
CA LEU A 7 6.71 33.83 -33.72
C LEU A 7 7.12 32.40 -33.34
N THR A 8 7.95 31.80 -34.17
CA THR A 8 8.60 30.51 -33.91
C THR A 8 9.88 30.77 -33.11
N VAL A 9 9.88 30.46 -31.83
CA VAL A 9 11.10 30.47 -31.03
C VAL A 9 11.77 29.11 -31.13
N LYS A 10 12.86 29.05 -31.89
CA LYS A 10 13.81 27.93 -31.91
C LYS A 10 14.85 28.17 -30.83
N THR A 11 14.89 27.34 -29.80
CA THR A 11 16.03 27.26 -28.88
C THR A 11 16.72 25.93 -29.06
N PRO A 12 17.98 25.89 -29.44
CA PRO A 12 18.77 24.65 -29.43
C PRO A 12 19.47 24.55 -28.08
N MET A 13 18.99 23.69 -27.19
CA MET A 13 19.80 23.27 -26.05
C MET A 13 20.59 22.02 -26.42
N HIS A 14 21.84 22.23 -26.68
CA HIS A 14 22.86 21.20 -26.77
C HIS A 14 23.28 20.86 -25.31
N ILE A 15 22.71 19.80 -24.75
CA ILE A 15 23.19 19.25 -23.48
C ILE A 15 24.13 18.10 -23.83
N CYS A 16 25.41 18.35 -23.66
CA CYS A 16 26.47 17.36 -23.68
C CYS A 16 26.33 16.50 -22.42
N GLY A 17 25.64 15.37 -22.51
CA GLY A 17 25.54 14.37 -21.45
C GLY A 17 26.64 13.34 -21.61
N SER A 18 27.60 13.35 -20.68
CA SER A 18 28.60 12.29 -20.51
C SER A 18 27.88 10.97 -20.23
N ASN A 19 27.88 10.06 -21.20
CA ASN A 19 27.51 8.65 -21.07
C ASN A 19 28.57 7.92 -20.24
N ALA A 20 28.47 8.02 -18.91
CA ALA A 20 29.12 7.04 -18.05
C ALA A 20 28.23 5.79 -18.03
N PRO A 21 28.75 4.60 -18.38
CA PRO A 21 27.95 3.37 -18.29
C PRO A 21 27.61 3.11 -16.82
N ILE A 22 26.30 3.00 -16.55
CA ILE A 22 25.80 2.54 -15.27
C ILE A 22 26.33 1.09 -15.08
N PRO A 23 27.02 0.78 -13.97
CA PRO A 23 27.52 -0.57 -13.75
C PRO A 23 26.30 -1.54 -13.76
N TYR A 24 26.39 -2.51 -14.66
CA TYR A 24 25.43 -3.59 -14.82
C TYR A 24 25.39 -4.37 -13.52
N MET A 25 24.33 -4.21 -12.72
CA MET A 25 24.12 -5.05 -11.54
C MET A 25 23.76 -6.44 -12.02
N ASP A 26 24.57 -7.40 -11.61
CA ASP A 26 24.47 -8.82 -11.90
C ASP A 26 23.05 -9.33 -11.65
N GLU A 27 22.37 -9.80 -12.70
CA GLU A 27 21.00 -10.32 -12.65
C GLU A 27 20.84 -11.47 -11.63
N GLY A 28 21.92 -12.20 -11.31
CA GLY A 28 21.94 -13.27 -10.33
C GLY A 28 21.68 -12.81 -8.89
N MET A 29 22.01 -11.55 -8.56
CA MET A 29 21.85 -11.03 -7.20
C MET A 29 20.42 -10.54 -6.90
N GLN A 30 19.63 -10.23 -7.93
CA GLN A 30 18.23 -9.78 -7.78
C GLN A 30 17.26 -10.95 -7.56
N HIS A 31 17.52 -12.13 -8.16
CA HIS A 31 16.69 -13.32 -7.97
C HIS A 31 16.80 -13.92 -6.57
N ALA A 32 18.01 -13.94 -5.97
CA ALA A 32 18.20 -14.54 -4.65
C ALA A 32 17.54 -13.77 -3.49
N ARG A 33 17.21 -12.48 -3.68
CA ARG A 33 16.63 -11.63 -2.62
C ARG A 33 15.10 -11.58 -2.63
N ALA A 34 14.47 -11.95 -3.74
CA ALA A 34 13.01 -11.89 -3.91
C ALA A 34 12.30 -13.21 -3.55
N GLU A 35 12.99 -14.34 -3.59
CA GLU A 35 12.42 -15.67 -3.40
C GLU A 35 11.83 -15.92 -2.00
N PRO A 36 12.52 -15.60 -0.88
CA PRO A 36 11.95 -15.83 0.45
C PRO A 36 10.69 -14.97 0.68
N PHE A 37 10.68 -13.74 0.20
CA PHE A 37 9.52 -12.85 0.32
C PHE A 37 8.33 -13.31 -0.51
N ARG A 38 8.55 -13.93 -1.68
CA ARG A 38 7.49 -14.52 -2.51
C ARG A 38 6.84 -15.74 -1.87
N GLN A 39 7.63 -16.61 -1.22
CA GLN A 39 7.09 -17.81 -0.56
C GLN A 39 6.20 -17.44 0.61
N ASP A 40 6.57 -16.44 1.41
CA ASP A 40 5.78 -15.97 2.55
C ASP A 40 4.45 -15.32 2.12
N LEU A 41 4.43 -14.63 0.99
CA LEU A 41 3.23 -13.96 0.48
C LEU A 41 2.25 -14.91 -0.22
N ASN A 42 2.72 -15.99 -0.84
CA ASN A 42 1.85 -17.04 -1.39
C ASN A 42 1.08 -17.79 -0.29
N ALA A 43 1.57 -17.75 0.95
CA ALA A 43 0.89 -18.30 2.11
C ALA A 43 -0.36 -17.51 2.54
N VAL A 44 -0.55 -16.25 2.10
CA VAL A 44 -1.69 -15.39 2.50
C VAL A 44 -3.05 -15.99 2.13
N SER A 45 -3.13 -16.85 1.11
CA SER A 45 -4.40 -17.48 0.69
C SER A 45 -4.78 -18.73 1.49
N ASN A 46 -3.83 -19.32 2.26
CA ASN A 46 -4.03 -20.56 3.02
C ASN A 46 -3.57 -20.43 4.48
N LEU A 47 -3.68 -19.23 5.03
CA LEU A 47 -3.27 -18.96 6.40
C LEU A 47 -4.16 -19.74 7.39
N ASN A 48 -3.53 -20.49 8.29
CA ASN A 48 -4.16 -20.97 9.51
C ASN A 48 -4.47 -19.79 10.45
N ALA A 49 -5.14 -20.04 11.57
CA ALA A 49 -5.52 -18.99 12.51
C ALA A 49 -4.31 -18.18 13.06
N GLU A 50 -3.17 -18.84 13.30
CA GLU A 50 -1.93 -18.17 13.74
C GLU A 50 -1.31 -17.31 12.65
N GLY A 51 -1.23 -17.83 11.43
CA GLY A 51 -0.74 -17.07 10.27
C GLY A 51 -1.59 -15.85 9.97
N THR A 52 -2.92 -15.97 10.09
CA THR A 52 -3.84 -14.83 9.94
C THR A 52 -3.58 -13.76 11.00
N LYS A 53 -3.37 -14.14 12.26
CA LYS A 53 -3.04 -13.21 13.34
C LYS A 53 -1.73 -12.48 13.06
N LEU A 54 -0.69 -13.21 12.69
CA LEU A 54 0.62 -12.62 12.35
C LEU A 54 0.52 -11.67 11.15
N ALA A 55 -0.24 -12.05 10.11
CA ALA A 55 -0.47 -11.19 8.96
C ALA A 55 -1.21 -9.90 9.35
N VAL A 56 -2.25 -9.99 10.20
CA VAL A 56 -2.96 -8.81 10.71
C VAL A 56 -2.00 -7.90 11.49
N GLU A 57 -1.20 -8.43 12.41
CA GLU A 57 -0.21 -7.65 13.19
C GLU A 57 0.82 -6.98 12.27
N THR A 58 1.31 -7.69 11.26
CA THR A 58 2.23 -7.13 10.26
C THR A 58 1.60 -5.97 9.50
N PHE A 59 0.36 -6.12 9.02
CA PHE A 59 -0.32 -5.05 8.30
C PHE A 59 -0.74 -3.88 9.21
N GLN A 60 -1.00 -4.12 10.49
CA GLN A 60 -1.15 -3.06 11.50
C GLN A 60 0.10 -2.19 11.57
N LEU A 61 1.28 -2.80 11.69
CA LEU A 61 2.56 -2.09 11.72
C LEU A 61 2.82 -1.34 10.41
N LEU A 62 2.63 -2.00 9.27
CA LEU A 62 2.79 -1.36 7.96
C LEU A 62 1.83 -0.17 7.78
N SER A 63 0.60 -0.28 8.28
CA SER A 63 -0.37 0.82 8.21
C SER A 63 0.06 2.04 9.02
N LEU A 64 0.83 1.85 10.11
CA LEU A 64 1.39 2.95 10.91
C LEU A 64 2.55 3.67 10.21
N LEU A 65 3.26 2.99 9.30
CA LEU A 65 4.34 3.59 8.51
C LEU A 65 3.80 4.50 7.39
N LEU A 66 2.53 4.35 7.03
CA LEU A 66 1.90 5.25 6.05
C LEU A 66 1.73 6.66 6.64
N GLY A 67 2.04 7.67 5.86
CA GLY A 67 1.71 9.06 6.22
C GLY A 67 0.20 9.21 6.51
N PRO A 68 -0.19 10.15 7.39
CA PRO A 68 -1.58 10.28 7.88
C PRO A 68 -2.61 10.38 6.76
N GLU A 69 -2.31 11.13 5.71
CA GLU A 69 -3.20 11.27 4.55
C GLU A 69 -3.36 9.98 3.76
N SER A 70 -2.25 9.30 3.45
CA SER A 70 -2.25 8.04 2.71
C SER A 70 -2.99 6.96 3.48
N ARG A 71 -2.75 6.88 4.79
CA ARG A 71 -3.45 5.98 5.70
C ARG A 71 -4.96 6.26 5.69
N ARG A 72 -5.35 7.53 5.76
CA ARG A 72 -6.76 7.95 5.74
C ARG A 72 -7.43 7.61 4.41
N LYS A 73 -6.76 7.89 3.28
CA LYS A 73 -7.25 7.56 1.93
C LYS A 73 -7.46 6.05 1.78
N LEU A 74 -6.48 5.25 2.17
CA LEU A 74 -6.57 3.78 2.16
C LEU A 74 -7.74 3.30 3.03
N GLN A 75 -7.88 3.82 4.24
CA GLN A 75 -8.96 3.47 5.15
C GLN A 75 -10.35 3.76 4.54
N LEU A 76 -10.52 4.92 3.92
CA LEU A 76 -11.78 5.29 3.28
C LEU A 76 -12.08 4.41 2.06
N LEU A 77 -11.07 4.10 1.24
CA LEU A 77 -11.22 3.23 0.08
C LEU A 77 -11.61 1.81 0.50
N LEU A 78 -10.92 1.21 1.46
CA LEU A 78 -11.25 -0.13 1.94
C LEU A 78 -12.64 -0.18 2.61
N LYS A 79 -13.02 0.88 3.32
CA LYS A 79 -14.38 1.02 3.87
C LYS A 79 -15.44 1.07 2.79
N PHE A 80 -15.17 1.79 1.70
CA PHE A 80 -16.04 1.81 0.52
C PHE A 80 -16.15 0.43 -0.11
N MET A 81 -15.02 -0.25 -0.38
CA MET A 81 -14.98 -1.59 -0.98
C MET A 81 -15.79 -2.59 -0.13
N ARG A 82 -15.62 -2.57 1.19
CA ARG A 82 -16.39 -3.40 2.13
C ARG A 82 -17.89 -3.11 2.06
N ARG A 83 -18.28 -1.83 1.98
CA ARG A 83 -19.70 -1.44 1.87
C ARG A 83 -20.32 -1.93 0.56
N VAL A 84 -19.60 -1.84 -0.56
CA VAL A 84 -20.12 -2.33 -1.85
C VAL A 84 -20.19 -3.86 -1.84
N ARG A 85 -19.19 -4.55 -1.29
CA ARG A 85 -19.21 -6.02 -1.12
C ARG A 85 -20.41 -6.50 -0.32
N SER A 86 -20.83 -5.77 0.71
CA SER A 86 -21.99 -6.14 1.54
C SER A 86 -23.35 -6.00 0.81
N LYS A 87 -23.36 -5.42 -0.38
CA LYS A 87 -24.57 -5.23 -1.19
C LYS A 87 -24.75 -6.40 -2.18
N HIS A 88 -25.32 -7.51 -1.72
CA HIS A 88 -25.50 -8.74 -2.51
C HIS A 88 -26.31 -8.57 -3.80
N GLY A 89 -27.14 -7.54 -3.91
CA GLY A 89 -27.93 -7.26 -5.12
C GLY A 89 -27.19 -6.43 -6.19
N LEU A 90 -26.00 -5.91 -5.89
CA LEU A 90 -25.23 -5.10 -6.84
C LEU A 90 -24.47 -5.99 -7.82
N ARG A 91 -24.73 -5.78 -9.11
CA ARG A 91 -23.94 -6.36 -10.21
C ARG A 91 -23.15 -5.24 -10.86
N LEU A 92 -21.82 -5.25 -10.66
CA LEU A 92 -20.90 -4.27 -11.23
C LEU A 92 -20.28 -4.69 -12.56
N SER A 93 -20.57 -5.90 -13.01
CA SER A 93 -20.06 -6.45 -14.25
C SER A 93 -21.17 -7.11 -15.04
N ASN A 94 -21.11 -6.99 -16.37
CA ASN A 94 -21.97 -7.74 -17.28
C ASN A 94 -21.60 -9.23 -17.35
N ASN A 95 -20.55 -9.66 -16.65
CA ASN A 95 -20.12 -11.04 -16.58
C ASN A 95 -20.81 -11.74 -15.40
N PRO A 96 -21.72 -12.70 -15.65
CA PRO A 96 -22.46 -13.38 -14.58
C PRO A 96 -21.58 -14.27 -13.69
N LYS A 97 -20.35 -14.60 -14.13
CA LYS A 97 -19.41 -15.41 -13.36
C LYS A 97 -18.59 -14.57 -12.36
N LYS A 98 -18.54 -13.24 -12.51
CA LYS A 98 -17.79 -12.38 -11.61
C LYS A 98 -18.69 -11.87 -10.48
N THR A 99 -18.18 -11.99 -9.26
CA THR A 99 -18.86 -11.41 -8.10
C THR A 99 -18.59 -9.89 -8.04
N CYS A 100 -19.42 -9.17 -7.31
CA CYS A 100 -19.18 -7.76 -7.03
C CYS A 100 -17.84 -7.54 -6.34
N GLN A 101 -17.42 -8.46 -5.47
CA GLN A 101 -16.15 -8.45 -4.79
C GLN A 101 -14.98 -8.54 -5.78
N ASP A 102 -15.02 -9.52 -6.70
CA ASP A 102 -13.94 -9.72 -7.67
C ASP A 102 -13.76 -8.47 -8.54
N THR A 103 -14.86 -7.90 -9.00
CA THR A 103 -14.83 -6.69 -9.83
C THR A 103 -14.21 -5.50 -9.10
N ILE A 104 -14.56 -5.29 -7.82
CA ILE A 104 -14.00 -4.20 -7.02
C ILE A 104 -12.52 -4.43 -6.75
N VAL A 105 -12.14 -5.65 -6.36
CA VAL A 105 -10.75 -5.97 -6.08
C VAL A 105 -9.90 -5.81 -7.33
N GLU A 106 -10.33 -6.32 -8.47
CA GLU A 106 -9.63 -6.12 -9.76
C GLU A 106 -9.45 -4.64 -10.09
N THR A 107 -10.49 -3.82 -9.87
CA THR A 107 -10.44 -2.39 -10.19
C THR A 107 -9.47 -1.61 -9.29
N PHE A 108 -9.39 -1.95 -8.01
CA PHE A 108 -8.64 -1.15 -7.04
C PHE A 108 -7.31 -1.77 -6.58
N ALA A 109 -7.06 -3.07 -6.83
CA ALA A 109 -5.82 -3.71 -6.39
C ALA A 109 -4.59 -3.03 -6.98
N GLU A 110 -4.61 -2.74 -8.26
CA GLU A 110 -3.54 -2.02 -8.95
C GLU A 110 -3.34 -0.62 -8.36
N ALA A 111 -4.41 0.13 -8.11
CA ALA A 111 -4.32 1.48 -7.56
C ALA A 111 -3.77 1.51 -6.12
N ILE A 112 -3.98 0.45 -5.33
CA ILE A 112 -3.54 0.35 -3.93
C ILE A 112 -2.08 -0.13 -3.85
N LEU A 113 -1.71 -1.14 -4.64
CA LEU A 113 -0.47 -1.90 -4.47
C LEU A 113 0.48 -1.82 -5.67
N ARG A 114 0.14 -1.05 -6.73
CA ARG A 114 1.05 -0.90 -7.85
C ARG A 114 2.35 -0.23 -7.40
N PRO A 115 3.50 -0.83 -7.66
CA PRO A 115 4.77 -0.20 -7.35
C PRO A 115 4.97 1.05 -8.23
N LYS A 116 5.61 2.06 -7.67
CA LYS A 116 5.89 3.34 -8.35
C LYS A 116 6.82 3.18 -9.55
N PHE A 117 7.63 2.12 -9.53
CA PHE A 117 8.55 1.75 -10.62
C PHE A 117 8.12 0.39 -11.17
N ASP A 118 8.27 0.18 -12.47
CA ASP A 118 8.01 -1.09 -13.11
C ASP A 118 9.04 -2.13 -12.62
N PHE A 119 8.67 -2.86 -11.58
CA PHE A 119 9.42 -4.04 -11.17
C PHE A 119 8.99 -5.21 -12.06
N ALA A 120 9.97 -5.89 -12.65
CA ALA A 120 9.76 -7.06 -13.52
C ALA A 120 8.97 -8.22 -12.83
N ASN A 121 8.72 -8.11 -11.53
CA ASN A 121 8.11 -9.13 -10.68
C ASN A 121 6.79 -8.70 -10.03
N TYR A 122 6.01 -7.81 -10.68
CA TYR A 122 4.69 -7.45 -10.19
C TYR A 122 3.73 -8.65 -10.33
N ASP A 123 3.30 -9.20 -9.21
CA ASP A 123 2.34 -10.30 -9.16
C ASP A 123 0.93 -9.74 -8.89
N GLU A 124 0.15 -9.62 -9.95
CA GLU A 124 -1.21 -9.06 -9.89
C GLU A 124 -2.14 -9.93 -9.02
N GLU A 125 -2.03 -11.25 -9.11
CA GLU A 125 -2.84 -12.17 -8.33
C GLU A 125 -2.56 -12.06 -6.83
N LEU A 126 -1.29 -11.91 -6.47
CA LEU A 126 -0.89 -11.65 -5.10
C LEU A 126 -1.45 -10.33 -4.58
N CYS A 127 -1.39 -9.27 -5.39
CA CYS A 127 -1.96 -7.97 -5.03
C CYS A 127 -3.47 -8.05 -4.78
N ARG A 128 -4.19 -8.80 -5.61
CA ARG A 128 -5.63 -9.06 -5.40
C ARG A 128 -5.88 -9.79 -4.07
N LYS A 129 -5.11 -10.82 -3.75
CA LYS A 129 -5.22 -11.57 -2.48
C LYS A 129 -4.97 -10.67 -1.28
N ILE A 130 -3.94 -9.82 -1.33
CA ILE A 130 -3.64 -8.85 -0.25
C ILE A 130 -4.78 -7.86 -0.08
N VAL A 131 -5.34 -7.34 -1.16
CA VAL A 131 -6.47 -6.39 -1.08
C VAL A 131 -7.73 -7.07 -0.57
N CYS A 132 -8.00 -8.32 -0.96
CA CYS A 132 -9.08 -9.11 -0.35
C CYS A 132 -8.88 -9.24 1.16
N PHE A 133 -7.67 -9.60 1.60
CA PHE A 133 -7.31 -9.70 3.00
C PHE A 133 -7.53 -8.37 3.75
N PHE A 134 -7.18 -7.24 3.15
CA PHE A 134 -7.43 -5.91 3.74
C PHE A 134 -8.92 -5.62 3.91
N VAL A 135 -9.76 -6.00 2.95
CA VAL A 135 -11.20 -5.80 3.03
C VAL A 135 -11.82 -6.70 4.11
N ASP A 136 -11.34 -7.96 4.21
CA ASP A 136 -11.80 -8.93 5.21
C ASP A 136 -11.44 -8.53 6.63
N HIS A 137 -10.22 -8.04 6.85
CA HIS A 137 -9.68 -7.68 8.15
C HIS A 137 -9.65 -6.16 8.39
N TYR A 138 -10.48 -5.40 7.67
CA TYR A 138 -10.54 -3.93 7.74
C TYR A 138 -10.56 -3.38 9.16
N ASP A 139 -11.42 -3.96 10.02
CA ASP A 139 -11.61 -3.46 11.39
C ASP A 139 -10.37 -3.65 12.26
N ALA A 140 -9.55 -4.66 11.97
CA ALA A 140 -8.35 -4.99 12.72
C ALA A 140 -7.11 -4.21 12.25
N ILE A 141 -6.90 -4.11 10.93
CA ILE A 141 -5.64 -3.60 10.33
C ILE A 141 -5.31 -2.16 10.73
N PHE A 142 -6.31 -1.30 10.97
CA PHE A 142 -6.09 0.10 11.34
C PHE A 142 -6.03 0.36 12.85
N ILE A 143 -6.16 -0.68 13.66
CA ILE A 143 -5.98 -0.61 15.11
C ILE A 143 -4.52 -0.92 15.41
N PRO A 144 -3.79 -0.08 16.16
CA PRO A 144 -2.42 -0.39 16.56
C PRO A 144 -2.34 -1.68 17.37
N PRO A 145 -1.27 -2.50 17.22
CA PRO A 145 -1.06 -3.68 18.04
C PRO A 145 -1.11 -3.32 19.52
N VAL A 146 -1.77 -4.17 20.34
CA VAL A 146 -2.01 -3.91 21.76
C VAL A 146 -0.71 -3.64 22.52
N ASN A 147 0.33 -4.42 22.23
CA ASN A 147 1.64 -4.26 22.85
C ASN A 147 2.26 -2.89 22.57
N LEU A 148 2.21 -2.46 21.30
CA LEU A 148 2.76 -1.16 20.89
C LEU A 148 1.98 -0.02 21.55
N ARG A 149 0.64 -0.10 21.58
CA ARG A 149 -0.21 0.90 22.21
C ARG A 149 0.11 1.05 23.69
N ARG A 150 0.25 -0.07 24.42
CA ARG A 150 0.61 -0.08 25.84
C ARG A 150 1.96 0.59 26.10
N VAL A 151 2.99 0.24 25.32
CA VAL A 151 4.33 0.86 25.43
C VAL A 151 4.26 2.38 25.21
N VAL A 152 3.52 2.83 24.22
CA VAL A 152 3.36 4.26 23.93
C VAL A 152 2.60 4.96 25.06
N GLU A 153 1.50 4.39 25.56
CA GLU A 153 0.72 4.94 26.67
C GLU A 153 1.58 5.08 27.94
N ASP A 154 2.40 4.09 28.26
CA ASP A 154 3.30 4.14 29.43
C ASP A 154 4.38 5.22 29.27
N LYS A 155 4.97 5.37 28.08
CA LYS A 155 5.93 6.44 27.78
C LYS A 155 5.30 7.82 27.89
N VAL A 156 4.08 7.99 27.36
CA VAL A 156 3.34 9.27 27.46
C VAL A 156 3.03 9.61 28.92
N LYS A 157 2.61 8.67 29.74
CA LYS A 157 2.39 8.88 31.19
C LYS A 157 3.67 9.38 31.89
N ILE A 158 4.81 8.72 31.61
CA ILE A 158 6.11 9.14 32.18
C ILE A 158 6.45 10.57 31.77
N LEU A 159 6.28 10.92 30.49
CA LEU A 159 6.55 12.27 29.99
C LEU A 159 5.64 13.32 30.65
N ILE A 160 4.36 13.04 30.80
CA ILE A 160 3.41 13.96 31.45
C ILE A 160 3.82 14.17 32.91
N LEU A 161 4.14 13.10 33.65
CA LEU A 161 4.57 13.20 35.05
C LEU A 161 5.89 13.98 35.21
N SER A 162 6.84 13.78 34.31
CA SER A 162 8.10 14.53 34.33
C SER A 162 7.87 16.02 34.04
N PHE A 163 7.00 16.34 33.08
CA PHE A 163 6.64 17.71 32.77
C PHE A 163 5.96 18.43 33.93
N LEU A 164 4.98 17.77 34.57
CA LEU A 164 4.27 18.32 35.74
C LEU A 164 5.23 18.57 36.93
N ARG A 165 6.21 17.68 37.14
CA ARG A 165 7.21 17.86 38.19
C ARG A 165 8.05 19.12 38.01
N VAL A 166 8.43 19.43 36.75
CA VAL A 166 9.21 20.64 36.42
C VAL A 166 8.40 21.92 36.65
N GLN A 167 7.08 21.89 36.48
CA GLN A 167 6.22 23.07 36.68
C GLN A 167 5.97 23.40 38.15
N ILE A 168 6.21 22.47 39.07
CA ILE A 168 5.94 22.63 40.52
C ILE A 168 7.23 23.01 41.30
N SER A 169 8.38 22.89 40.67
CA SER A 169 9.68 23.29 41.25
C SER A 169 10.03 24.75 40.96
#